data_900409d7ae657f359519f18faae7b6ef
#
_entry.id   900409d7ae657f359519f18faae7b6ef
#
_cell.length_a   1.000
_cell.length_b   1.000
_cell.length_c   1.000
_cell.angle_alpha   90.00
_cell.angle_beta   90.00
_cell.angle_gamma   90.00
#
_symmetry.space_group_name_H-M   'P 1'
#
loop_
_entity.id
_entity.type
_entity.pdbx_description
1 polymer ?
#
loop_
_entity_poly.entity_id
_entity_poly.type
_entity_poly.pdbx_seq_one_letter_code
_entity_poly.pdbx_strand_id
1 'polypeptide(L)'
;MVEPILKENKDRFVIFPIKHHDLWEWYKKCEASFWTAEEIDLHQDLTDWSTKLNDDERYFVKHILAFFAASDGIVNENLAENFVNEVQYSEAKFFYGFQIMMENIHSETYSLLIDTYVKDDAEKDRLFNAIEVFPAIKKKADWALKWIESDSFAERLIAFAAVEGIFFSGAFCSIFWLKKRGLMPGLTFSNELISRDEGVHCDFAVHLHNNHLVNKVPKERIKEIITNALDIEKEFITESLPVSLIGMNAKLMTQYLEFVTDRLLVELQCEKIYNVTNPFDFMDMISLQGKTNFFEKRVSEYQKAGVLNNDTRSEEISFDEDF
;
A
#
# COMPACT_ATOMS: atom_id res chain seq x y z
N MET A 1 -2.36 -26.60 16.38
CA MET A 1 -1.32 -26.05 17.27
C MET A 1 -1.58 -24.56 17.37
N VAL A 2 -1.30 -23.95 18.54
CA VAL A 2 -1.41 -22.48 18.64
C VAL A 2 -0.24 -21.85 17.87
N GLU A 3 -0.52 -20.82 17.06
CA GLU A 3 0.51 -20.07 16.34
C GLU A 3 1.48 -19.39 17.31
N PRO A 4 2.80 -19.55 17.14
CA PRO A 4 3.77 -18.92 18.03
C PRO A 4 3.65 -17.39 18.09
N ILE A 5 3.39 -16.73 16.97
CA ILE A 5 3.22 -15.27 16.88
C ILE A 5 1.99 -14.77 17.65
N LEU A 6 0.99 -15.62 17.88
CA LEU A 6 -0.23 -15.29 18.64
C LEU A 6 -0.16 -15.72 20.11
N LYS A 7 0.93 -16.39 20.52
CA LYS A 7 1.08 -16.85 21.88
C LYS A 7 1.49 -15.70 22.80
N GLU A 8 0.81 -15.55 23.95
CA GLU A 8 1.11 -14.51 24.93
C GLU A 8 2.62 -14.41 25.20
N ASN A 9 3.15 -13.20 25.12
CA ASN A 9 4.55 -12.87 25.36
C ASN A 9 4.67 -12.03 26.64
N LYS A 10 5.40 -12.55 27.62
CA LYS A 10 5.63 -11.87 28.89
C LYS A 10 6.54 -10.64 28.74
N ASP A 11 7.40 -10.63 27.73
CA ASP A 11 8.37 -9.56 27.46
C ASP A 11 7.81 -8.48 26.51
N ARG A 12 6.49 -8.46 26.29
CA ARG A 12 5.82 -7.57 25.32
C ARG A 12 5.97 -6.06 25.59
N PHE A 13 6.37 -5.69 26.80
CA PHE A 13 6.56 -4.28 27.18
C PHE A 13 7.96 -3.74 26.89
N VAL A 14 8.90 -4.59 26.47
CA VAL A 14 10.30 -4.22 26.24
C VAL A 14 10.73 -4.72 24.87
N ILE A 15 11.20 -3.80 24.02
CA ILE A 15 11.61 -4.17 22.66
C ILE A 15 12.99 -4.86 22.61
N PHE A 16 13.92 -4.46 23.46
CA PHE A 16 15.25 -5.05 23.51
C PHE A 16 15.37 -6.18 24.54
N PRO A 17 16.15 -7.23 24.25
CA PRO A 17 16.85 -7.46 22.98
C PRO A 17 15.89 -7.82 21.84
N ILE A 18 16.23 -7.44 20.61
CA ILE A 18 15.48 -7.84 19.41
C ILE A 18 15.54 -9.36 19.27
N LYS A 19 14.37 -9.99 19.15
CA LYS A 19 14.22 -11.46 19.03
C LYS A 19 13.98 -11.90 17.58
N HIS A 20 13.23 -11.10 16.83
CA HIS A 20 12.87 -11.34 15.44
C HIS A 20 13.50 -10.27 14.56
N HIS A 21 14.78 -10.48 14.20
CA HIS A 21 15.58 -9.49 13.45
C HIS A 21 14.99 -9.18 12.07
N ASP A 22 14.44 -10.18 11.41
CA ASP A 22 13.76 -10.03 10.12
C ASP A 22 12.54 -9.12 10.21
N LEU A 23 11.69 -9.28 11.23
CA LEU A 23 10.54 -8.38 11.46
C LEU A 23 10.99 -6.97 11.85
N TRP A 24 12.07 -6.86 12.61
CA TRP A 24 12.66 -5.57 12.97
C TRP A 24 13.18 -4.83 11.73
N GLU A 25 13.81 -5.54 10.78
CA GLU A 25 14.25 -4.96 9.51
C GLU A 25 13.09 -4.41 8.68
N TRP A 26 11.95 -5.10 8.65
CA TRP A 26 10.73 -4.60 8.00
C TRP A 26 10.25 -3.27 8.61
N TYR A 27 10.19 -3.20 9.95
CA TYR A 27 9.86 -1.94 10.63
C TYR A 27 10.85 -0.82 10.29
N LYS A 28 12.15 -1.09 10.33
CA LYS A 28 13.18 -0.10 9.99
C LYS A 28 13.13 0.33 8.52
N LYS A 29 12.70 -0.54 7.62
CA LYS A 29 12.47 -0.21 6.21
C LYS A 29 11.32 0.80 6.07
N CYS A 30 10.25 0.64 6.84
CA CYS A 30 9.13 1.58 6.86
C CYS A 30 9.56 2.96 7.39
N GLU A 31 10.29 3.02 8.53
CA GLU A 31 10.81 4.29 9.05
C GLU A 31 11.66 5.04 8.02
N ALA A 32 12.49 4.32 7.26
CA ALA A 32 13.36 4.94 6.25
C ALA A 32 12.59 5.49 5.03
N SER A 33 11.33 5.12 4.86
CA SER A 33 10.46 5.58 3.76
C SER A 33 9.34 6.51 4.22
N PHE A 34 9.37 7.00 5.45
CA PHE A 34 8.37 7.89 6.01
C PHE A 34 8.21 9.19 5.21
N TRP A 35 6.97 9.62 5.05
CA TRP A 35 6.59 10.86 4.41
C TRP A 35 5.28 11.39 5.02
N THR A 36 4.90 12.63 4.71
CA THR A 36 3.65 13.26 5.16
C THR A 36 2.89 13.87 4.00
N ALA A 37 1.58 14.08 4.18
CA ALA A 37 0.71 14.64 3.14
C ALA A 37 1.16 16.03 2.66
N GLU A 38 1.81 16.83 3.52
CA GLU A 38 2.34 18.16 3.19
C GLU A 38 3.48 18.13 2.17
N GLU A 39 4.11 16.99 1.93
CA GLU A 39 5.13 16.83 0.88
C GLU A 39 4.55 16.85 -0.53
N ILE A 40 3.22 16.72 -0.68
CA ILE A 40 2.54 16.65 -1.97
C ILE A 40 2.15 18.05 -2.43
N ASP A 41 2.76 18.52 -3.53
CA ASP A 41 2.39 19.78 -4.17
C ASP A 41 1.31 19.55 -5.25
N LEU A 42 0.11 20.09 -5.01
CA LEU A 42 -1.05 19.97 -5.90
C LEU A 42 -1.26 21.19 -6.82
N HIS A 43 -0.36 22.17 -6.80
CA HIS A 43 -0.58 23.43 -7.49
C HIS A 43 -0.73 23.24 -9.03
N GLN A 44 0.14 22.43 -9.63
CA GLN A 44 0.09 22.13 -11.06
C GLN A 44 -1.14 21.28 -11.42
N ASP A 45 -1.59 20.43 -10.51
CA ASP A 45 -2.74 19.55 -10.73
C ASP A 45 -4.03 20.33 -10.96
N LEU A 46 -4.22 21.48 -10.29
CA LEU A 46 -5.39 22.34 -10.50
C LEU A 46 -5.47 22.86 -11.95
N THR A 47 -4.33 23.17 -12.55
CA THR A 47 -4.25 23.56 -13.96
C THR A 47 -4.56 22.39 -14.87
N ASP A 48 -3.94 21.25 -14.63
CA ASP A 48 -4.16 20.05 -15.45
C ASP A 48 -5.61 19.57 -15.34
N TRP A 49 -6.17 19.56 -14.14
CA TRP A 49 -7.57 19.21 -13.87
C TRP A 49 -8.56 20.02 -14.69
N SER A 50 -8.37 21.35 -14.70
CA SER A 50 -9.30 22.28 -15.35
C SER A 50 -9.11 22.39 -16.87
N THR A 51 -7.87 22.21 -17.37
CA THR A 51 -7.53 22.56 -18.78
C THR A 51 -7.10 21.38 -19.64
N LYS A 52 -6.61 20.28 -19.04
CA LYS A 52 -6.04 19.17 -19.81
C LYS A 52 -6.88 17.89 -19.75
N LEU A 53 -7.52 17.60 -18.60
CA LEU A 53 -8.37 16.43 -18.46
C LEU A 53 -9.74 16.69 -19.11
N ASN A 54 -10.27 15.66 -19.78
CA ASN A 54 -11.66 15.65 -20.22
C ASN A 54 -12.61 15.16 -19.09
N ASP A 55 -13.91 15.17 -19.35
CA ASP A 55 -14.91 14.80 -18.34
C ASP A 55 -14.82 13.34 -17.93
N ASP A 56 -14.51 12.42 -18.84
CA ASP A 56 -14.35 11.00 -18.57
C ASP A 56 -13.13 10.75 -17.68
N GLU A 57 -12.02 11.45 -17.93
CA GLU A 57 -10.80 11.37 -17.11
C GLU A 57 -11.03 11.92 -15.71
N ARG A 58 -11.72 13.06 -15.58
CA ARG A 58 -12.10 13.61 -14.28
C ARG A 58 -13.03 12.66 -13.53
N TYR A 59 -14.01 12.09 -14.23
CA TYR A 59 -14.92 11.09 -13.64
C TYR A 59 -14.13 9.88 -13.12
N PHE A 60 -13.24 9.32 -13.93
CA PHE A 60 -12.42 8.18 -13.54
C PHE A 60 -11.58 8.48 -12.31
N VAL A 61 -10.83 9.58 -12.30
CA VAL A 61 -9.95 9.97 -11.18
C VAL A 61 -10.74 10.15 -9.89
N LYS A 62 -11.89 10.87 -9.93
CA LYS A 62 -12.74 11.06 -8.74
C LYS A 62 -13.17 9.74 -8.11
N HIS A 63 -13.56 8.76 -8.93
CA HIS A 63 -14.05 7.47 -8.42
C HIS A 63 -12.91 6.55 -7.95
N ILE A 64 -11.72 6.63 -8.55
CA ILE A 64 -10.53 5.94 -8.03
C ILE A 64 -10.13 6.52 -6.67
N LEU A 65 -10.13 7.83 -6.50
CA LEU A 65 -9.82 8.46 -5.22
C LEU A 65 -10.88 8.12 -4.15
N ALA A 66 -12.16 8.09 -4.52
CA ALA A 66 -13.23 7.66 -3.63
C ALA A 66 -13.07 6.19 -3.19
N PHE A 67 -12.65 5.32 -4.10
CA PHE A 67 -12.32 3.93 -3.78
C PHE A 67 -11.16 3.85 -2.80
N PHE A 68 -10.05 4.55 -3.02
CA PHE A 68 -8.91 4.56 -2.11
C PHE A 68 -9.29 5.06 -0.71
N ALA A 69 -9.94 6.23 -0.63
CA ALA A 69 -10.34 6.81 0.65
C ALA A 69 -11.26 5.88 1.47
N ALA A 70 -12.14 5.13 0.80
CA ALA A 70 -13.01 4.16 1.44
C ALA A 70 -12.26 2.89 1.88
N SER A 71 -11.29 2.44 1.08
CA SER A 71 -10.55 1.19 1.33
C SER A 71 -9.60 1.31 2.51
N ASP A 72 -8.89 2.44 2.65
CA ASP A 72 -7.97 2.69 3.77
C ASP A 72 -8.69 2.64 5.13
N GLY A 73 -9.94 3.10 5.19
CA GLY A 73 -10.74 2.98 6.41
C GLY A 73 -10.97 1.52 6.82
N ILE A 74 -11.25 0.64 5.86
CA ILE A 74 -11.45 -0.81 6.10
C ILE A 74 -10.12 -1.48 6.46
N VAL A 75 -9.03 -1.13 5.79
CA VAL A 75 -7.69 -1.62 6.08
C VAL A 75 -7.30 -1.26 7.51
N ASN A 76 -7.47 0.00 7.91
CA ASN A 76 -7.19 0.48 9.26
C ASN A 76 -8.01 -0.23 10.34
N GLU A 77 -9.29 -0.47 10.10
CA GLU A 77 -10.14 -1.21 11.03
C GLU A 77 -9.58 -2.62 11.28
N ASN A 78 -9.23 -3.36 10.22
CA ASN A 78 -8.63 -4.69 10.34
C ASN A 78 -7.27 -4.67 11.08
N LEU A 79 -6.42 -3.70 10.79
CA LEU A 79 -5.12 -3.55 11.45
C LEU A 79 -5.30 -3.29 12.96
N ALA A 80 -6.17 -2.34 13.32
CA ALA A 80 -6.35 -1.91 14.70
C ALA A 80 -7.12 -2.95 15.54
N GLU A 81 -8.17 -3.55 15.01
CA GLU A 81 -9.02 -4.50 15.74
C GLU A 81 -8.41 -5.89 15.84
N ASN A 82 -7.75 -6.36 14.77
CA ASN A 82 -7.25 -7.71 14.67
C ASN A 82 -5.72 -7.78 14.81
N PHE A 83 -4.97 -7.40 13.78
CA PHE A 83 -3.55 -7.75 13.71
C PHE A 83 -2.71 -7.21 14.85
N VAL A 84 -2.88 -5.94 15.24
CA VAL A 84 -2.11 -5.35 16.36
C VAL A 84 -2.46 -6.00 17.70
N ASN A 85 -3.72 -6.38 17.89
CA ASN A 85 -4.17 -6.99 19.13
C ASN A 85 -3.76 -8.46 19.23
N GLU A 86 -3.81 -9.20 18.13
CA GLU A 86 -3.56 -10.65 18.10
C GLU A 86 -2.08 -11.00 18.11
N VAL A 87 -1.22 -10.30 17.35
CA VAL A 87 0.20 -10.62 17.32
C VAL A 87 0.87 -10.31 18.66
N GLN A 88 1.77 -11.18 19.07
CA GLN A 88 2.46 -11.06 20.37
C GLN A 88 3.97 -10.82 20.21
N TYR A 89 4.52 -10.86 19.00
CA TYR A 89 5.89 -10.46 18.73
C TYR A 89 5.99 -8.93 18.70
N SER A 90 6.85 -8.37 19.56
CA SER A 90 6.97 -6.91 19.71
C SER A 90 7.39 -6.22 18.41
N GLU A 91 8.28 -6.86 17.64
CA GLU A 91 8.75 -6.36 16.35
C GLU A 91 7.62 -6.31 15.32
N ALA A 92 6.71 -7.30 15.30
CA ALA A 92 5.53 -7.29 14.44
C ALA A 92 4.54 -6.18 14.86
N LYS A 93 4.35 -5.96 16.17
CA LYS A 93 3.52 -4.85 16.67
C LYS A 93 4.07 -3.48 16.26
N PHE A 94 5.39 -3.32 16.26
CA PHE A 94 6.04 -2.08 15.83
C PHE A 94 5.78 -1.83 14.35
N PHE A 95 5.88 -2.87 13.52
CA PHE A 95 5.54 -2.76 12.10
C PHE A 95 4.07 -2.36 11.89
N TYR A 96 3.13 -3.07 12.50
CA TYR A 96 1.71 -2.76 12.35
C TYR A 96 1.33 -1.38 12.91
N GLY A 97 1.95 -0.95 14.02
CA GLY A 97 1.74 0.40 14.54
C GLY A 97 2.20 1.48 13.54
N PHE A 98 3.31 1.24 12.87
CA PHE A 98 3.80 2.12 11.80
C PHE A 98 2.89 2.07 10.56
N GLN A 99 2.43 0.88 10.15
CA GLN A 99 1.49 0.72 9.05
C GLN A 99 0.21 1.52 9.30
N ILE A 100 -0.42 1.40 10.47
CA ILE A 100 -1.61 2.19 10.84
C ILE A 100 -1.35 3.69 10.70
N MET A 101 -0.18 4.16 11.10
CA MET A 101 0.18 5.57 10.94
C MET A 101 0.26 5.95 9.45
N MET A 102 0.84 5.11 8.60
CA MET A 102 0.92 5.38 7.16
C MET A 102 -0.44 5.34 6.49
N GLU A 103 -1.32 4.40 6.87
CA GLU A 103 -2.71 4.37 6.36
C GLU A 103 -3.48 5.64 6.73
N ASN A 104 -3.23 6.23 7.90
CA ASN A 104 -3.81 7.53 8.25
C ASN A 104 -3.30 8.65 7.32
N ILE A 105 -2.01 8.64 6.95
CA ILE A 105 -1.42 9.59 6.00
C ILE A 105 -1.95 9.37 4.58
N HIS A 106 -2.14 8.11 4.15
CA HIS A 106 -2.78 7.78 2.88
C HIS A 106 -4.21 8.31 2.82
N SER A 107 -5.02 8.04 3.85
CA SER A 107 -6.39 8.50 3.97
C SER A 107 -6.51 10.03 3.96
N GLU A 108 -5.64 10.73 4.71
CA GLU A 108 -5.51 12.19 4.66
C GLU A 108 -5.20 12.67 3.25
N THR A 109 -4.22 12.05 2.59
CA THR A 109 -3.80 12.41 1.22
C THR A 109 -4.95 12.24 0.23
N TYR A 110 -5.66 11.14 0.23
CA TYR A 110 -6.82 10.92 -0.65
C TYR A 110 -7.95 11.92 -0.39
N SER A 111 -8.19 12.25 0.88
CA SER A 111 -9.17 13.27 1.26
C SER A 111 -8.78 14.66 0.75
N LEU A 112 -7.52 15.04 0.86
CA LEU A 112 -6.98 16.29 0.34
C LEU A 112 -7.05 16.37 -1.19
N LEU A 113 -6.78 15.26 -1.90
CA LEU A 113 -6.91 15.17 -3.35
C LEU A 113 -8.35 15.39 -3.79
N ILE A 114 -9.32 14.73 -3.15
CA ILE A 114 -10.76 14.90 -3.43
C ILE A 114 -11.18 16.34 -3.16
N ASP A 115 -10.83 16.90 -2.00
CA ASP A 115 -11.19 18.29 -1.65
C ASP A 115 -10.57 19.31 -2.60
N THR A 116 -9.36 19.04 -3.08
CA THR A 116 -8.65 19.89 -4.03
C THR A 116 -9.31 19.89 -5.40
N TYR A 117 -9.70 18.74 -5.94
CA TYR A 117 -10.20 18.62 -7.31
C TYR A 117 -11.71 18.82 -7.41
N VAL A 118 -12.48 18.45 -6.40
CA VAL A 118 -13.93 18.52 -6.40
C VAL A 118 -14.37 19.73 -5.57
N LYS A 119 -15.08 20.68 -6.21
CA LYS A 119 -15.53 21.93 -5.55
C LYS A 119 -17.00 21.90 -5.16
N ASP A 120 -17.79 21.01 -5.70
CA ASP A 120 -19.19 20.83 -5.35
C ASP A 120 -19.29 19.98 -4.08
N ASP A 121 -19.89 20.54 -3.02
CA ASP A 121 -19.97 19.90 -1.70
C ASP A 121 -20.86 18.64 -1.73
N ALA A 122 -21.92 18.63 -2.52
CA ALA A 122 -22.80 17.45 -2.64
C ALA A 122 -22.08 16.30 -3.35
N GLU A 123 -21.24 16.61 -4.36
CA GLU A 123 -20.40 15.62 -5.02
C GLU A 123 -19.31 15.10 -4.07
N LYS A 124 -18.66 15.96 -3.28
CA LYS A 124 -17.69 15.54 -2.26
C LYS A 124 -18.31 14.58 -1.25
N ASP A 125 -19.45 14.94 -0.67
CA ASP A 125 -20.17 14.09 0.27
C ASP A 125 -20.50 12.72 -0.34
N ARG A 126 -20.88 12.69 -1.60
CA ARG A 126 -21.14 11.44 -2.34
C ARG A 126 -19.88 10.59 -2.51
N LEU A 127 -18.74 11.20 -2.81
CA LEU A 127 -17.45 10.50 -2.95
C LEU A 127 -16.92 9.98 -1.61
N PHE A 128 -17.06 10.75 -0.54
CA PHE A 128 -16.68 10.32 0.81
C PHE A 128 -17.59 9.21 1.37
N ASN A 129 -18.80 9.05 0.84
CA ASN A 129 -19.70 7.94 1.17
C ASN A 129 -19.69 6.84 0.09
N ALA A 130 -18.56 6.62 -0.56
CA ALA A 130 -18.43 5.77 -1.74
C ALA A 130 -18.91 4.32 -1.53
N ILE A 131 -18.68 3.73 -0.37
CA ILE A 131 -19.12 2.36 -0.05
C ILE A 131 -20.65 2.22 -0.13
N GLU A 132 -21.38 3.23 0.32
CA GLU A 132 -22.85 3.20 0.31
C GLU A 132 -23.44 3.58 -1.06
N VAL A 133 -22.70 4.37 -1.84
CA VAL A 133 -23.21 5.00 -3.07
C VAL A 133 -22.83 4.24 -4.33
N PHE A 134 -21.64 3.60 -4.35
CA PHE A 134 -21.10 2.95 -5.55
C PHE A 134 -21.07 1.42 -5.38
N PRO A 135 -21.97 0.65 -6.05
CA PRO A 135 -22.06 -0.80 -5.86
C PRO A 135 -20.75 -1.56 -6.11
N ALA A 136 -19.94 -1.08 -7.04
CA ALA A 136 -18.65 -1.72 -7.36
C ALA A 136 -17.60 -1.53 -6.24
N ILE A 137 -17.59 -0.36 -5.60
CA ILE A 137 -16.75 -0.09 -4.41
C ILE A 137 -17.25 -0.91 -3.24
N LYS A 138 -18.59 -0.94 -3.03
CA LYS A 138 -19.21 -1.78 -2.02
C LYS A 138 -18.84 -3.26 -2.15
N LYS A 139 -18.82 -3.78 -3.37
CA LYS A 139 -18.45 -5.19 -3.62
C LYS A 139 -17.05 -5.54 -3.13
N LYS A 140 -16.07 -4.64 -3.36
CA LYS A 140 -14.70 -4.78 -2.83
C LYS A 140 -14.67 -4.68 -1.30
N ALA A 141 -15.40 -3.71 -0.74
CA ALA A 141 -15.52 -3.51 0.70
C ALA A 141 -16.15 -4.73 1.39
N ASP A 142 -17.28 -5.23 0.88
CA ASP A 142 -17.95 -6.42 1.42
C ASP A 142 -17.04 -7.66 1.40
N TRP A 143 -16.20 -7.78 0.35
CA TRP A 143 -15.21 -8.86 0.29
C TRP A 143 -14.15 -8.73 1.39
N ALA A 144 -13.60 -7.54 1.58
CA ALA A 144 -12.59 -7.28 2.62
C ALA A 144 -13.18 -7.49 4.03
N LEU A 145 -14.36 -6.94 4.31
CA LEU A 145 -15.06 -7.08 5.59
C LEU A 145 -15.36 -8.55 5.92
N LYS A 146 -15.79 -9.34 4.94
CA LYS A 146 -15.99 -10.79 5.12
C LYS A 146 -14.73 -11.49 5.64
N TRP A 147 -13.55 -11.09 5.18
CA TRP A 147 -12.30 -11.70 5.61
C TRP A 147 -11.82 -11.17 6.97
N ILE A 148 -12.12 -9.92 7.31
CA ILE A 148 -11.86 -9.35 8.64
C ILE A 148 -12.56 -10.18 9.74
N GLU A 149 -13.75 -10.70 9.44
CA GLU A 149 -14.55 -11.54 10.35
C GLU A 149 -14.10 -13.01 10.39
N SER A 150 -13.11 -13.43 9.60
CA SER A 150 -12.64 -14.82 9.59
C SER A 150 -11.91 -15.18 10.90
N ASP A 151 -12.25 -16.34 11.47
CA ASP A 151 -11.57 -16.87 12.66
C ASP A 151 -10.11 -17.26 12.41
N SER A 152 -9.71 -17.44 11.15
CA SER A 152 -8.38 -17.86 10.77
C SER A 152 -7.44 -16.69 10.56
N PHE A 153 -6.50 -16.46 11.49
CA PHE A 153 -5.43 -15.47 11.33
C PHE A 153 -4.66 -15.64 10.01
N ALA A 154 -4.34 -16.88 9.65
CA ALA A 154 -3.62 -17.18 8.42
C ALA A 154 -4.41 -16.79 7.16
N GLU A 155 -5.73 -17.10 7.10
CA GLU A 155 -6.58 -16.69 5.98
C GLU A 155 -6.76 -15.17 5.91
N ARG A 156 -6.88 -14.49 7.08
CA ARG A 156 -6.91 -13.02 7.12
C ARG A 156 -5.64 -12.39 6.56
N LEU A 157 -4.45 -12.95 6.84
CA LEU A 157 -3.19 -12.48 6.23
C LEU A 157 -3.18 -12.62 4.70
N ILE A 158 -3.66 -13.75 4.16
CA ILE A 158 -3.75 -13.95 2.71
C ILE A 158 -4.73 -12.98 2.08
N ALA A 159 -5.90 -12.79 2.70
CA ALA A 159 -6.90 -11.83 2.21
C ALA A 159 -6.37 -10.39 2.28
N PHE A 160 -5.65 -10.05 3.35
CA PHE A 160 -5.00 -8.75 3.49
C PHE A 160 -3.98 -8.52 2.38
N ALA A 161 -3.12 -9.50 2.09
CA ALA A 161 -2.18 -9.44 0.97
C ALA A 161 -2.91 -9.30 -0.40
N ALA A 162 -4.11 -9.85 -0.56
CA ALA A 162 -4.92 -9.66 -1.75
C ALA A 162 -5.51 -8.23 -1.85
N VAL A 163 -5.91 -7.63 -0.74
CA VAL A 163 -6.36 -6.23 -0.72
C VAL A 163 -5.22 -5.31 -1.15
N GLU A 164 -4.08 -5.38 -0.48
CA GLU A 164 -2.92 -4.54 -0.73
C GLU A 164 -2.28 -4.80 -2.11
N GLY A 165 -2.15 -6.06 -2.49
CA GLY A 165 -1.43 -6.46 -3.70
C GLY A 165 -2.27 -6.55 -4.97
N ILE A 166 -3.61 -6.70 -4.87
CA ILE A 166 -4.49 -6.88 -6.03
C ILE A 166 -5.53 -5.77 -6.14
N PHE A 167 -6.31 -5.49 -5.08
CA PHE A 167 -7.41 -4.53 -5.16
C PHE A 167 -6.96 -3.10 -5.46
N PHE A 168 -5.73 -2.73 -5.13
CA PHE A 168 -5.17 -1.43 -5.44
C PHE A 168 -4.39 -1.39 -6.75
N SER A 169 -3.97 -2.53 -7.29
CA SER A 169 -3.00 -2.60 -8.39
C SER A 169 -3.52 -2.00 -9.70
N GLY A 170 -4.79 -2.21 -10.05
CA GLY A 170 -5.40 -1.63 -11.23
C GLY A 170 -5.54 -0.11 -11.14
N ALA A 171 -5.93 0.38 -9.96
CA ALA A 171 -6.04 1.80 -9.67
C ALA A 171 -4.67 2.50 -9.71
N PHE A 172 -3.65 1.95 -9.06
CA PHE A 172 -2.28 2.48 -9.13
C PHE A 172 -1.75 2.52 -10.56
N CYS A 173 -1.91 1.43 -11.32
CA CYS A 173 -1.50 1.37 -12.72
C CYS A 173 -2.18 2.46 -13.57
N SER A 174 -3.46 2.72 -13.32
CA SER A 174 -4.24 3.75 -14.01
C SER A 174 -3.71 5.16 -13.73
N ILE A 175 -3.31 5.46 -12.50
CA ILE A 175 -2.71 6.76 -12.16
C ILE A 175 -1.30 6.87 -12.75
N PHE A 176 -0.50 5.80 -12.76
CA PHE A 176 0.79 5.78 -13.45
C PHE A 176 0.68 5.98 -14.97
N TRP A 177 -0.44 5.60 -15.56
CA TRP A 177 -0.74 5.94 -16.96
C TRP A 177 -0.88 7.45 -17.16
N LEU A 178 -1.52 8.17 -16.22
CA LEU A 178 -1.55 9.65 -16.26
C LEU A 178 -0.14 10.23 -16.13
N LYS A 179 0.73 9.66 -15.30
CA LYS A 179 2.14 10.05 -15.21
C LYS A 179 2.87 9.87 -16.53
N LYS A 180 2.69 8.74 -17.22
CA LYS A 180 3.27 8.49 -18.56
C LYS A 180 2.85 9.56 -19.56
N ARG A 181 1.66 10.13 -19.41
CA ARG A 181 1.11 11.22 -20.24
C ARG A 181 1.55 12.62 -19.79
N GLY A 182 2.31 12.74 -18.70
CA GLY A 182 2.75 14.03 -18.16
C GLY A 182 1.64 14.86 -17.52
N LEU A 183 0.65 14.21 -16.93
CA LEU A 183 -0.53 14.81 -16.30
C LEU A 183 -0.53 14.61 -14.79
N MET A 184 -1.12 15.58 -14.06
CA MET A 184 -1.41 15.47 -12.64
C MET A 184 -0.18 15.10 -11.78
N PRO A 185 0.90 15.91 -11.77
CA PRO A 185 2.16 15.57 -11.12
C PRO A 185 2.03 15.33 -9.61
N GLY A 186 1.18 16.07 -8.90
CA GLY A 186 0.92 15.87 -7.48
C GLY A 186 0.22 14.55 -7.19
N LEU A 187 -0.87 14.25 -7.92
CA LEU A 187 -1.58 12.97 -7.85
C LEU A 187 -0.64 11.80 -8.15
N THR A 188 0.16 11.91 -9.21
CA THR A 188 1.04 10.81 -9.61
C THR A 188 2.23 10.64 -8.66
N PHE A 189 2.71 11.71 -8.05
CA PHE A 189 3.74 11.62 -7.01
C PHE A 189 3.19 10.98 -5.72
N SER A 190 2.01 11.36 -5.26
CA SER A 190 1.37 10.67 -4.13
C SER A 190 1.17 9.18 -4.41
N ASN A 191 0.76 8.83 -5.63
CA ASN A 191 0.61 7.45 -6.06
C ASN A 191 1.93 6.64 -6.01
N GLU A 192 3.08 7.27 -6.27
CA GLU A 192 4.39 6.62 -6.11
C GLU A 192 4.69 6.30 -4.65
N LEU A 193 4.43 7.24 -3.76
CA LEU A 193 4.68 7.07 -2.32
C LEU A 193 3.76 6.01 -1.74
N ILE A 194 2.47 6.11 -2.00
CA ILE A 194 1.46 5.21 -1.47
C ILE A 194 1.64 3.79 -2.04
N SER A 195 1.76 3.63 -3.37
CA SER A 195 1.92 2.29 -3.96
C SER A 195 3.21 1.58 -3.52
N ARG A 196 4.25 2.33 -3.19
CA ARG A 196 5.47 1.79 -2.56
C ARG A 196 5.18 1.24 -1.17
N ASP A 197 4.44 1.99 -0.36
CA ASP A 197 4.09 1.60 1.00
C ASP A 197 3.18 0.37 1.00
N GLU A 198 2.15 0.33 0.13
CA GLU A 198 1.26 -0.84 -0.03
C GLU A 198 2.01 -2.09 -0.50
N GLY A 199 3.02 -1.91 -1.35
CA GLY A 199 3.92 -3.00 -1.70
C GLY A 199 4.66 -3.59 -0.49
N VAL A 200 5.11 -2.74 0.43
CA VAL A 200 5.77 -3.18 1.69
C VAL A 200 4.78 -3.86 2.63
N HIS A 201 3.55 -3.34 2.72
CA HIS A 201 2.49 -3.92 3.54
C HIS A 201 2.09 -5.32 3.06
N CYS A 202 1.90 -5.47 1.75
CA CYS A 202 1.66 -6.77 1.11
C CYS A 202 2.81 -7.76 1.35
N ASP A 203 4.05 -7.34 1.10
CA ASP A 203 5.25 -8.16 1.28
C ASP A 203 5.42 -8.62 2.74
N PHE A 204 5.09 -7.76 3.71
CA PHE A 204 5.14 -8.11 5.13
C PHE A 204 4.10 -9.18 5.49
N ALA A 205 2.87 -9.08 4.99
CA ALA A 205 1.85 -10.11 5.20
C ALA A 205 2.29 -11.47 4.62
N VAL A 206 2.86 -11.47 3.42
CA VAL A 206 3.45 -12.66 2.78
C VAL A 206 4.60 -13.21 3.61
N HIS A 207 5.49 -12.33 4.11
CA HIS A 207 6.62 -12.72 4.95
C HIS A 207 6.17 -13.39 6.25
N LEU A 208 5.18 -12.82 6.94
CA LEU A 208 4.61 -13.44 8.15
C LEU A 208 4.03 -14.82 7.86
N HIS A 209 3.21 -14.94 6.81
CA HIS A 209 2.62 -16.21 6.41
C HIS A 209 3.69 -17.27 6.13
N ASN A 210 4.73 -16.92 5.38
CA ASN A 210 5.74 -17.88 4.95
C ASN A 210 6.72 -18.28 6.06
N ASN A 211 7.09 -17.37 6.96
CA ASN A 211 8.21 -17.55 7.87
C ASN A 211 7.81 -17.64 9.34
N HIS A 212 6.66 -17.08 9.74
CA HIS A 212 6.25 -17.00 11.13
C HIS A 212 4.99 -17.79 11.49
N LEU A 213 4.30 -18.38 10.49
CA LEU A 213 3.17 -19.28 10.75
C LEU A 213 3.57 -20.74 10.66
N VAL A 214 3.07 -21.53 11.61
CA VAL A 214 3.17 -22.99 11.64
C VAL A 214 1.99 -23.63 10.89
N ASN A 215 0.78 -23.10 11.08
CA ASN A 215 -0.44 -23.59 10.40
C ASN A 215 -0.72 -22.72 9.18
N LYS A 216 0.01 -23.00 8.09
CA LYS A 216 -0.13 -22.25 6.83
C LYS A 216 -1.44 -22.61 6.14
N VAL A 217 -1.97 -21.62 5.41
CA VAL A 217 -3.14 -21.85 4.54
C VAL A 217 -2.76 -22.84 3.42
N PRO A 218 -3.57 -23.88 3.13
CA PRO A 218 -3.32 -24.79 2.03
C PRO A 218 -3.25 -24.06 0.68
N LYS A 219 -2.34 -24.45 -0.20
CA LYS A 219 -2.10 -23.79 -1.49
C LYS A 219 -3.35 -23.62 -2.34
N GLU A 220 -4.22 -24.62 -2.38
CA GLU A 220 -5.48 -24.53 -3.12
C GLU A 220 -6.43 -23.48 -2.52
N ARG A 221 -6.42 -23.33 -1.20
CA ARG A 221 -7.20 -22.29 -0.53
C ARG A 221 -6.62 -20.89 -0.76
N ILE A 222 -5.29 -20.76 -0.79
CA ILE A 222 -4.61 -19.50 -1.19
C ILE A 222 -5.04 -19.12 -2.61
N LYS A 223 -4.96 -20.04 -3.55
CA LYS A 223 -5.38 -19.80 -4.94
C LYS A 223 -6.84 -19.37 -5.03
N GLU A 224 -7.75 -20.02 -4.29
CA GLU A 224 -9.16 -19.65 -4.24
C GLU A 224 -9.37 -18.21 -3.77
N ILE A 225 -8.73 -17.79 -2.65
CA ILE A 225 -8.85 -16.44 -2.10
C ILE A 225 -8.32 -15.42 -3.12
N ILE A 226 -7.13 -15.64 -3.65
CA ILE A 226 -6.43 -14.73 -4.55
C ILE A 226 -7.15 -14.58 -5.89
N THR A 227 -7.63 -15.69 -6.50
CA THR A 227 -8.35 -15.61 -7.77
C THR A 227 -9.73 -14.98 -7.62
N ASN A 228 -10.40 -15.19 -6.48
CA ASN A 228 -11.67 -14.52 -6.20
C ASN A 228 -11.51 -12.99 -6.07
N ALA A 229 -10.43 -12.53 -5.42
CA ALA A 229 -10.10 -11.11 -5.38
C ALA A 229 -9.80 -10.56 -6.79
N LEU A 230 -9.03 -11.29 -7.59
CA LEU A 230 -8.73 -10.90 -8.96
C LEU A 230 -9.99 -10.74 -9.82
N ASP A 231 -10.96 -11.64 -9.71
CA ASP A 231 -12.21 -11.57 -10.48
C ASP A 231 -13.01 -10.29 -10.15
N ILE A 232 -13.04 -9.91 -8.87
CA ILE A 232 -13.67 -8.67 -8.42
C ILE A 232 -12.91 -7.44 -8.95
N GLU A 233 -11.58 -7.48 -8.90
CA GLU A 233 -10.76 -6.38 -9.42
C GLU A 233 -10.91 -6.22 -10.93
N LYS A 234 -10.93 -7.31 -11.69
CA LYS A 234 -11.19 -7.27 -13.15
C LYS A 234 -12.53 -6.60 -13.44
N GLU A 235 -13.61 -7.01 -12.80
CA GLU A 235 -14.92 -6.40 -12.97
C GLU A 235 -14.90 -4.91 -12.63
N PHE A 236 -14.25 -4.53 -11.52
CA PHE A 236 -14.15 -3.13 -11.11
C PHE A 236 -13.49 -2.27 -12.17
N ILE A 237 -12.27 -2.62 -12.59
CA ILE A 237 -11.43 -1.75 -13.42
C ILE A 237 -11.71 -1.84 -14.94
N THR A 238 -12.45 -2.84 -15.38
CA THR A 238 -12.77 -3.02 -16.81
C THR A 238 -14.23 -2.77 -17.15
N GLU A 239 -15.15 -2.93 -16.20
CA GLU A 239 -16.59 -2.84 -16.42
C GLU A 239 -17.24 -1.72 -15.60
N SER A 240 -17.01 -1.68 -14.30
CA SER A 240 -17.68 -0.73 -13.40
C SER A 240 -17.08 0.68 -13.47
N LEU A 241 -15.75 0.76 -13.50
CA LEU A 241 -14.98 1.98 -13.72
C LEU A 241 -13.93 1.73 -14.81
N PRO A 242 -14.35 1.64 -16.09
CA PRO A 242 -13.48 1.12 -17.13
C PRO A 242 -12.31 2.05 -17.45
N VAL A 243 -11.11 1.50 -17.44
CA VAL A 243 -9.87 2.22 -17.79
C VAL A 243 -9.86 2.81 -19.22
N SER A 244 -10.79 2.41 -20.08
CA SER A 244 -11.00 3.03 -21.39
C SER A 244 -11.40 4.50 -21.29
N LEU A 245 -12.00 4.95 -20.17
CA LEU A 245 -12.29 6.36 -19.90
C LEU A 245 -11.05 7.25 -19.90
N ILE A 246 -9.90 6.70 -19.53
CA ILE A 246 -8.60 7.39 -19.55
C ILE A 246 -7.71 6.97 -20.72
N GLY A 247 -8.27 6.28 -21.70
CA GLY A 247 -7.57 5.86 -22.91
C GLY A 247 -6.67 4.62 -22.73
N MET A 248 -6.81 3.86 -21.64
CA MET A 248 -6.12 2.58 -21.47
C MET A 248 -6.89 1.42 -22.12
N ASN A 249 -6.14 0.38 -22.48
CA ASN A 249 -6.70 -0.83 -23.07
C ASN A 249 -7.12 -1.81 -21.93
N ALA A 250 -8.43 -2.09 -21.85
CA ALA A 250 -8.99 -2.98 -20.84
C ALA A 250 -8.42 -4.42 -20.90
N LYS A 251 -8.11 -4.93 -22.09
CA LYS A 251 -7.50 -6.25 -22.25
C LYS A 251 -6.07 -6.30 -21.71
N LEU A 252 -5.29 -5.24 -21.94
CA LEU A 252 -3.95 -5.12 -21.37
C LEU A 252 -4.02 -4.93 -19.84
N MET A 253 -5.01 -4.20 -19.33
CA MET A 253 -5.22 -4.09 -17.88
C MET A 253 -5.55 -5.46 -17.27
N THR A 254 -6.42 -6.25 -17.88
CA THR A 254 -6.69 -7.63 -17.44
C THR A 254 -5.41 -8.47 -17.39
N GLN A 255 -4.58 -8.42 -18.44
CA GLN A 255 -3.29 -9.10 -18.47
C GLN A 255 -2.34 -8.61 -17.36
N TYR A 256 -2.34 -7.31 -17.07
CA TYR A 256 -1.54 -6.73 -15.98
C TYR A 256 -1.98 -7.25 -14.60
N LEU A 257 -3.29 -7.30 -14.35
CA LEU A 257 -3.83 -7.86 -13.10
C LEU A 257 -3.49 -9.35 -12.94
N GLU A 258 -3.56 -10.13 -14.03
CA GLU A 258 -3.14 -11.54 -14.04
C GLU A 258 -1.63 -11.68 -13.76
N PHE A 259 -0.81 -10.79 -14.29
CA PHE A 259 0.63 -10.76 -14.01
C PHE A 259 0.92 -10.46 -12.53
N VAL A 260 0.25 -9.47 -11.96
CA VAL A 260 0.39 -9.11 -10.52
C VAL A 260 -0.09 -10.26 -9.64
N THR A 261 -1.19 -10.92 -10.01
CA THR A 261 -1.72 -12.08 -9.30
C THR A 261 -0.74 -13.25 -9.31
N ASP A 262 -0.15 -13.57 -10.46
CA ASP A 262 0.86 -14.62 -10.56
C ASP A 262 2.10 -14.30 -9.70
N ARG A 263 2.49 -13.02 -9.62
CA ARG A 263 3.60 -12.60 -8.75
C ARG A 263 3.26 -12.87 -7.29
N LEU A 264 2.09 -12.46 -6.82
CA LEU A 264 1.67 -12.68 -5.44
C LEU A 264 1.55 -14.18 -5.12
N LEU A 265 1.03 -14.99 -6.04
CA LEU A 265 0.98 -16.44 -5.86
C LEU A 265 2.37 -17.06 -5.69
N VAL A 266 3.36 -16.63 -6.49
CA VAL A 266 4.75 -17.10 -6.37
C VAL A 266 5.37 -16.68 -5.03
N GLU A 267 5.14 -15.46 -4.59
CA GLU A 267 5.58 -14.96 -3.29
C GLU A 267 4.96 -15.77 -2.14
N LEU A 268 3.71 -16.23 -2.28
CA LEU A 268 3.02 -17.14 -1.37
C LEU A 268 3.39 -18.63 -1.59
N GLN A 269 4.48 -18.91 -2.33
CA GLN A 269 4.97 -20.26 -2.61
C GLN A 269 3.97 -21.16 -3.36
N CYS A 270 3.06 -20.57 -4.13
CA CYS A 270 2.15 -21.23 -5.05
C CYS A 270 2.68 -21.19 -6.48
N GLU A 271 2.13 -22.05 -7.34
CA GLU A 271 2.40 -22.01 -8.76
C GLU A 271 1.59 -20.90 -9.44
N LYS A 272 2.16 -20.31 -10.50
CA LYS A 272 1.46 -19.38 -11.38
C LYS A 272 0.24 -20.05 -12.02
N ILE A 273 -0.82 -19.27 -12.21
CA ILE A 273 -2.04 -19.72 -12.88
C ILE A 273 -2.09 -19.21 -14.32
N TYR A 274 -1.77 -17.94 -14.54
CA TYR A 274 -1.99 -17.25 -15.81
C TYR A 274 -0.78 -17.30 -16.74
N ASN A 275 0.44 -17.29 -16.19
CA ASN A 275 1.71 -17.34 -16.94
C ASN A 275 1.85 -16.25 -18.00
N VAL A 276 1.38 -15.05 -17.69
CA VAL A 276 1.45 -13.88 -18.57
C VAL A 276 2.61 -12.96 -18.19
N THR A 277 3.02 -12.11 -19.14
CA THR A 277 4.04 -11.07 -18.94
C THR A 277 3.39 -9.72 -18.67
N ASN A 278 4.13 -8.81 -17.99
CA ASN A 278 3.67 -7.44 -17.79
C ASN A 278 3.50 -6.74 -19.16
N PRO A 279 2.29 -6.25 -19.50
CA PRO A 279 2.04 -5.58 -20.76
C PRO A 279 2.39 -4.08 -20.74
N PHE A 280 2.70 -3.51 -19.57
CA PHE A 280 2.95 -2.09 -19.36
C PHE A 280 4.42 -1.81 -19.02
N ASP A 281 5.19 -1.34 -19.99
CA ASP A 281 6.60 -0.98 -19.84
C ASP A 281 6.86 0.07 -18.76
N PHE A 282 5.94 1.04 -18.61
CA PHE A 282 6.05 2.09 -17.61
C PHE A 282 5.94 1.55 -16.16
N MET A 283 5.27 0.43 -15.94
CA MET A 283 5.18 -0.21 -14.63
C MET A 283 6.49 -0.90 -14.23
N ASP A 284 7.25 -1.42 -15.19
CA ASP A 284 8.58 -1.99 -14.93
C ASP A 284 9.59 -0.91 -14.50
N MET A 285 9.56 0.26 -15.16
CA MET A 285 10.43 1.39 -14.80
C MET A 285 10.15 1.92 -13.39
N ILE A 286 8.89 1.98 -12.98
CA ILE A 286 8.49 2.43 -11.64
C ILE A 286 8.98 1.44 -10.57
N SER A 287 8.86 0.15 -10.81
CA SER A 287 9.36 -0.89 -9.90
C SER A 287 10.88 -0.82 -9.73
N LEU A 288 11.63 -0.50 -10.79
CA LEU A 288 13.08 -0.31 -10.75
C LEU A 288 13.47 0.98 -10.02
N GLN A 289 12.79 2.09 -10.29
CA GLN A 289 13.02 3.37 -9.61
C GLN A 289 12.75 3.28 -8.10
N GLY A 290 11.68 2.63 -7.70
CA GLY A 290 11.34 2.40 -6.29
C GLY A 290 12.45 1.62 -5.56
N LYS A 291 13.03 0.61 -6.18
CA LYS A 291 14.16 -0.15 -5.64
C LYS A 291 15.47 0.65 -5.60
N THR A 292 15.78 1.38 -6.67
CA THR A 292 17.03 2.15 -6.82
C THR A 292 17.02 3.35 -5.88
N ASN A 293 15.93 4.12 -5.79
CA ASN A 293 15.83 5.29 -4.92
C ASN A 293 15.92 4.92 -3.43
N PHE A 294 15.44 3.74 -3.04
CA PHE A 294 15.58 3.26 -1.66
C PHE A 294 17.05 3.02 -1.30
N PHE A 295 17.83 2.44 -2.20
CA PHE A 295 19.27 2.20 -1.95
C PHE A 295 20.11 3.47 -2.09
N GLU A 296 19.82 4.33 -3.06
CA GLU A 296 20.57 5.57 -3.29
C GLU A 296 20.34 6.62 -2.20
N LYS A 297 19.10 6.82 -1.72
CA LYS A 297 18.81 7.71 -0.58
C LYS A 297 19.54 7.25 0.67
N ARG A 298 19.53 5.95 0.96
CA ARG A 298 20.19 5.42 2.16
C ARG A 298 21.71 5.58 2.09
N VAL A 299 22.33 5.39 0.93
CA VAL A 299 23.77 5.60 0.72
C VAL A 299 24.13 7.09 0.81
N SER A 300 23.32 7.99 0.25
CA SER A 300 23.57 9.44 0.30
C SER A 300 23.36 10.05 1.68
N GLU A 301 22.39 9.58 2.47
CA GLU A 301 22.17 10.04 3.84
C GLU A 301 23.23 9.50 4.81
N TYR A 302 23.66 8.26 4.66
CA TYR A 302 24.81 7.72 5.40
C TYR A 302 26.12 8.38 5.00
N GLN A 303 26.33 8.73 3.74
CA GLN A 303 27.49 9.51 3.31
C GLN A 303 27.47 10.93 3.86
N LYS A 304 26.30 11.60 3.90
CA LYS A 304 26.19 12.94 4.51
C LYS A 304 26.48 12.92 6.02
N ALA A 305 26.07 11.89 6.73
CA ALA A 305 26.36 11.77 8.16
C ALA A 305 27.80 11.35 8.47
N GLY A 306 28.48 10.62 7.56
CA GLY A 306 29.84 10.12 7.78
C GLY A 306 30.95 10.93 7.13
N VAL A 307 30.70 11.61 6.00
CA VAL A 307 31.74 12.29 5.19
C VAL A 307 31.98 13.73 5.61
N LEU A 308 31.06 14.36 6.33
CA LEU A 308 31.23 15.73 6.87
C LEU A 308 31.96 15.75 8.22
N ASN A 309 32.27 14.61 8.85
CA ASN A 309 33.00 14.52 10.10
C ASN A 309 34.50 14.16 9.95
N ASN A 310 35.10 14.41 8.78
CA ASN A 310 36.54 14.33 8.60
C ASN A 310 37.29 15.66 8.87
N ASP A 311 36.75 16.54 9.70
CA ASP A 311 37.52 17.58 10.34
C ASP A 311 38.00 17.07 11.71
N THR A 312 39.23 16.62 11.73
CA THR A 312 40.04 16.37 12.92
C THR A 312 40.13 17.64 13.76
N ARG A 313 39.21 17.85 14.65
CA ARG A 313 39.42 18.59 15.90
C ARG A 313 38.68 17.83 16.99
N SER A 314 39.44 17.13 17.78
CA SER A 314 39.09 16.72 19.13
C SER A 314 38.80 17.97 19.94
N GLU A 315 37.55 18.40 20.02
CA GLU A 315 37.12 19.26 21.10
C GLU A 315 36.65 18.33 22.21
N GLU A 316 37.50 18.22 23.22
CA GLU A 316 37.15 17.67 24.52
C GLU A 316 35.97 18.49 25.04
N ILE A 317 34.82 17.85 25.25
CA ILE A 317 33.69 18.44 25.95
C ILE A 317 34.09 18.48 27.42
N SER A 318 34.50 19.67 27.90
CA SER A 318 34.70 19.94 29.31
C SER A 318 33.32 20.06 29.98
N PHE A 319 33.06 19.23 30.98
CA PHE A 319 31.88 19.26 31.84
C PHE A 319 32.17 20.10 33.10
N ASP A 320 32.77 21.24 32.96
CA ASP A 320 32.97 22.18 34.06
C ASP A 320 32.34 23.54 33.72
N GLU A 321 31.06 23.69 33.98
CA GLU A 321 30.48 24.98 34.32
C GLU A 321 29.51 24.75 35.48
N ASP A 322 29.96 25.21 36.65
CA ASP A 322 29.17 25.36 37.85
C ASP A 322 28.04 26.38 37.67
N PHE A 323 26.89 26.07 38.25
CA PHE A 323 25.80 27.02 38.53
C PHE A 323 26.15 27.96 39.68
#